data_c44503666c3baae649cbca0545ee5ebe
#
_entry.id   c44503666c3baae649cbca0545ee5ebe
#
_cell.length_a   1.000
_cell.length_b   1.000
_cell.length_c   1.000
_cell.angle_alpha   90.00
_cell.angle_beta   90.00
_cell.angle_gamma   90.00
#
_symmetry.space_group_name_H-M   'P 1'
#
loop_
_entity.id
_entity.type
_entity.pdbx_description
1 polymer ?
#
loop_
_entity_poly.entity_id
_entity_poly.type
_entity_poly.pdbx_seq_one_letter_code
_entity_poly.pdbx_strand_id
1 'polypeptide(L)'
;MRFINHGVCGATLILAAGGAAAADSSVTLYGVVDANIQYLDNGGVHSYSEKSGGSTGSLFGLKGTEDLGGGLKAQFNVETGFNVNNGGLFADTSALFYRQAWVGLSDARYGSLTMGRQYEPSFRVVCPADPFRANEVLSPFSANVLAIDRNTLSTQYDSGRASNSIMYQSPDLKGLKLYGMYAFSATVSQPVPATTGNMLNVAATYSGYGFYAGLAYVNQHPGQETIAGLPTSLSLLGTEHFIGALAYRIGIVNLQFNYSYNRAQDPAPGSLAAHLGTGHSLSIAELGATIQATPADAITIAGVQRNVRGAHDNAPSFELGVDHSISQRTSLYMRAGYIKNNGTATVSWPGVTVTAPGTKQVLATVGMTHRF
;
A
#
# COMPACT_ATOMS: atom_id res chain seq x y z
N MET A 1 52.75 -23.00 -30.03
CA MET A 1 51.47 -22.39 -29.61
C MET A 1 51.55 -22.08 -28.13
N ARG A 2 51.64 -20.81 -27.78
CA ARG A 2 51.75 -20.31 -26.38
C ARG A 2 50.36 -19.94 -25.91
N PHE A 3 49.87 -20.56 -24.83
CA PHE A 3 48.66 -20.15 -24.13
C PHE A 3 49.01 -19.02 -23.16
N ILE A 4 48.34 -17.89 -23.32
CA ILE A 4 48.46 -16.72 -22.43
C ILE A 4 47.39 -16.89 -21.36
N ASN A 5 47.82 -17.14 -20.13
CA ASN A 5 46.92 -17.09 -18.93
C ASN A 5 46.68 -15.63 -18.53
N HIS A 6 45.44 -15.19 -18.59
CA HIS A 6 45.02 -13.93 -17.98
C HIS A 6 44.65 -14.21 -16.53
N GLY A 7 45.53 -13.83 -15.62
CA GLY A 7 45.25 -13.84 -14.18
C GLY A 7 44.28 -12.72 -13.85
N VAL A 8 43.11 -13.09 -13.29
CA VAL A 8 42.16 -12.17 -12.68
C VAL A 8 42.74 -11.78 -11.32
N CYS A 9 43.15 -10.52 -11.19
CA CYS A 9 43.58 -9.93 -9.91
C CYS A 9 42.38 -9.60 -9.06
N GLY A 10 42.00 -10.55 -8.17
CA GLY A 10 41.00 -10.30 -7.14
C GLY A 10 41.61 -9.42 -6.06
N ALA A 11 41.17 -8.18 -5.95
CA ALA A 11 41.49 -7.31 -4.83
C ALA A 11 40.72 -7.78 -3.60
N THR A 12 41.39 -8.53 -2.73
CA THR A 12 40.86 -8.89 -1.39
C THR A 12 41.00 -7.66 -0.49
N LEU A 13 39.91 -6.94 -0.25
CA LEU A 13 39.84 -5.97 0.83
C LEU A 13 39.88 -6.71 2.17
N ILE A 14 41.05 -6.70 2.81
CA ILE A 14 41.19 -7.11 4.21
C ILE A 14 40.67 -5.95 5.05
N LEU A 15 39.43 -6.02 5.51
CA LEU A 15 38.92 -5.18 6.60
C LEU A 15 39.64 -5.60 7.89
N ALA A 16 40.50 -4.72 8.40
CA ALA A 16 41.05 -4.87 9.73
C ALA A 16 39.93 -4.85 10.74
N ALA A 17 39.65 -6.01 11.37
CA ALA A 17 38.76 -6.10 12.51
C ALA A 17 39.42 -5.41 13.71
N GLY A 18 39.22 -4.09 13.83
CA GLY A 18 39.38 -3.39 15.08
C GLY A 18 38.32 -3.93 16.07
N GLY A 19 38.73 -4.27 17.30
CA GLY A 19 37.86 -4.86 18.31
C GLY A 19 36.58 -4.07 18.49
N ALA A 20 35.49 -4.55 17.90
CA ALA A 20 34.15 -4.05 18.11
C ALA A 20 33.70 -4.50 19.49
N ALA A 21 33.44 -3.55 20.39
CA ALA A 21 32.48 -3.79 21.45
C ALA A 21 31.24 -4.42 20.79
N ALA A 22 30.70 -5.50 21.39
CA ALA A 22 29.59 -6.21 20.81
C ALA A 22 28.48 -5.22 20.43
N ALA A 23 28.36 -4.93 19.15
CA ALA A 23 27.30 -4.08 18.63
C ALA A 23 25.99 -4.81 18.91
N ASP A 24 25.01 -4.13 19.50
CA ASP A 24 23.68 -4.68 19.76
C ASP A 24 22.99 -4.94 18.40
N SER A 25 23.28 -6.10 17.84
CA SER A 25 22.65 -6.61 16.61
C SER A 25 21.42 -7.41 16.99
N SER A 26 20.28 -7.06 16.42
CA SER A 26 19.04 -7.78 16.68
C SER A 26 18.35 -8.19 15.39
N VAL A 27 17.83 -9.40 15.35
CA VAL A 27 16.92 -9.89 14.32
C VAL A 27 15.62 -10.29 15.00
N THR A 28 14.51 -9.76 14.53
CA THR A 28 13.18 -10.01 15.09
C THR A 28 12.31 -10.66 14.01
N LEU A 29 11.76 -11.83 14.33
CA LEU A 29 10.63 -12.40 13.63
C LEU A 29 9.36 -11.72 14.15
N TYR A 30 8.48 -11.30 13.25
CA TYR A 30 7.18 -10.72 13.58
C TYR A 30 6.13 -11.16 12.58
N GLY A 31 4.86 -11.06 12.97
CA GLY A 31 3.80 -11.39 12.04
C GLY A 31 2.40 -11.19 12.59
N VAL A 32 1.45 -11.45 11.69
CA VAL A 32 0.02 -11.42 11.96
C VAL A 32 -0.64 -12.60 11.26
N VAL A 33 -1.51 -13.29 11.97
CA VAL A 33 -2.42 -14.30 11.41
C VAL A 33 -3.83 -13.78 11.61
N ASP A 34 -4.57 -13.66 10.51
CA ASP A 34 -5.94 -13.12 10.49
C ASP A 34 -6.82 -14.00 9.62
N ALA A 35 -7.89 -14.54 10.19
CA ALA A 35 -8.85 -15.38 9.51
C ALA A 35 -10.28 -14.96 9.85
N ASN A 36 -11.18 -15.08 8.88
CA ASN A 36 -12.57 -14.70 9.06
C ASN A 36 -13.54 -15.57 8.26
N ILE A 37 -14.79 -15.56 8.68
CA ILE A 37 -15.94 -16.03 7.91
C ILE A 37 -16.61 -14.82 7.30
N GLN A 38 -16.77 -14.84 5.98
CA GLN A 38 -17.30 -13.74 5.19
C GLN A 38 -18.60 -14.15 4.48
N TYR A 39 -19.60 -13.30 4.58
CA TYR A 39 -20.73 -13.23 3.67
C TYR A 39 -20.50 -12.13 2.65
N LEU A 40 -20.74 -12.41 1.39
CA LEU A 40 -20.69 -11.44 0.30
C LEU A 40 -21.96 -11.59 -0.57
N ASP A 41 -22.65 -10.48 -0.79
CA ASP A 41 -23.58 -10.29 -1.90
C ASP A 41 -22.88 -9.45 -2.95
N ASN A 42 -22.67 -10.02 -4.14
CA ASN A 42 -22.06 -9.36 -5.29
C ASN A 42 -23.09 -9.27 -6.43
N GLY A 43 -23.91 -8.21 -6.39
CA GLY A 43 -24.91 -7.97 -7.43
C GLY A 43 -26.02 -9.03 -7.45
N GLY A 44 -26.44 -9.55 -6.31
CA GLY A 44 -27.44 -10.60 -6.15
C GLY A 44 -26.87 -12.03 -6.16
N VAL A 45 -25.56 -12.18 -6.33
CA VAL A 45 -24.86 -13.48 -6.16
C VAL A 45 -24.32 -13.55 -4.75
N HIS A 46 -24.85 -14.47 -3.95
CA HIS A 46 -24.51 -14.64 -2.54
C HIS A 46 -23.45 -15.72 -2.35
N SER A 47 -22.48 -15.48 -1.48
CA SER A 47 -21.46 -16.46 -1.11
C SER A 47 -21.09 -16.39 0.35
N TYR A 48 -20.73 -17.53 0.92
CA TYR A 48 -20.11 -17.68 2.24
C TYR A 48 -18.74 -18.31 2.05
N SER A 49 -17.74 -17.77 2.71
CA SER A 49 -16.37 -18.27 2.56
C SER A 49 -15.55 -18.01 3.82
N GLU A 50 -14.61 -18.90 4.10
CA GLU A 50 -13.50 -18.61 4.99
C GLU A 50 -12.46 -17.85 4.19
N LYS A 51 -11.94 -16.77 4.76
CA LYS A 51 -10.97 -15.86 4.12
C LYS A 51 -9.80 -15.56 5.04
N SER A 52 -8.67 -15.31 4.43
CA SER A 52 -7.50 -14.74 5.11
C SER A 52 -7.60 -13.21 5.09
N GLY A 53 -7.32 -12.60 6.24
CA GLY A 53 -7.39 -11.16 6.39
C GLY A 53 -8.84 -10.64 6.55
N GLY A 54 -8.98 -9.55 7.18
CA GLY A 54 -10.28 -8.92 7.45
C GLY A 54 -10.05 -7.65 8.26
N SER A 55 -9.41 -7.77 9.41
CA SER A 55 -8.89 -6.64 10.15
C SER A 55 -7.50 -6.21 9.65
N THR A 56 -6.69 -7.18 9.20
CA THR A 56 -5.37 -6.93 8.58
C THR A 56 -4.98 -8.11 7.70
N GLY A 57 -4.15 -7.90 6.69
CA GLY A 57 -3.59 -9.02 5.90
C GLY A 57 -2.69 -9.90 6.76
N SER A 58 -2.80 -11.23 6.59
CA SER A 58 -1.87 -12.16 7.24
C SER A 58 -0.49 -12.02 6.62
N LEU A 59 0.51 -11.87 7.47
CA LEU A 59 1.89 -11.63 7.06
C LEU A 59 2.89 -12.18 8.08
N PHE A 60 4.12 -12.43 7.64
CA PHE A 60 5.26 -12.53 8.53
C PHE A 60 6.49 -11.86 7.91
N GLY A 61 7.43 -11.46 8.75
CA GLY A 61 8.65 -10.78 8.31
C GLY A 61 9.81 -10.97 9.28
N LEU A 62 10.97 -10.68 8.76
CA LEU A 62 12.22 -10.56 9.52
C LEU A 62 12.73 -9.14 9.37
N LYS A 63 12.98 -8.48 10.47
CA LYS A 63 13.65 -7.18 10.50
C LYS A 63 14.88 -7.23 11.37
N GLY A 64 15.94 -6.58 10.95
CA GLY A 64 17.18 -6.52 11.69
C GLY A 64 17.73 -5.11 11.80
N THR A 65 18.50 -4.92 12.87
CA THR A 65 19.25 -3.68 13.12
C THR A 65 20.61 -4.04 13.65
N GLU A 66 21.65 -3.42 13.12
CA GLU A 66 23.03 -3.49 13.55
C GLU A 66 23.51 -2.09 13.89
N ASP A 67 24.07 -1.89 15.08
CA ASP A 67 24.71 -0.63 15.47
C ASP A 67 26.12 -0.57 14.88
N LEU A 68 26.36 0.40 13.99
CA LEU A 68 27.67 0.61 13.34
C LEU A 68 28.56 1.59 14.12
N GLY A 69 28.09 2.05 15.27
CA GLY A 69 28.78 3.06 16.09
C GLY A 69 28.47 4.51 15.66
N GLY A 70 28.74 5.45 16.57
CA GLY A 70 28.53 6.88 16.32
C GLY A 70 27.07 7.31 16.08
N GLY A 71 26.09 6.45 16.36
CA GLY A 71 24.66 6.67 16.08
C GLY A 71 24.18 6.16 14.75
N LEU A 72 25.10 5.66 13.90
CA LEU A 72 24.77 5.05 12.61
C LEU A 72 24.33 3.59 12.80
N LYS A 73 23.26 3.19 12.11
CA LYS A 73 22.72 1.83 12.13
C LYS A 73 22.50 1.32 10.71
N ALA A 74 22.83 0.06 10.48
CA ALA A 74 22.34 -0.69 9.32
C ALA A 74 21.02 -1.37 9.68
N GLN A 75 20.08 -1.41 8.74
CA GLN A 75 18.74 -1.98 8.93
C GLN A 75 18.30 -2.74 7.69
N PHE A 76 17.50 -3.77 7.89
CA PHE A 76 16.79 -4.45 6.80
C PHE A 76 15.39 -4.85 7.24
N ASN A 77 14.52 -5.07 6.26
CA ASN A 77 13.22 -5.70 6.45
C ASN A 77 12.87 -6.54 5.22
N VAL A 78 12.45 -7.78 5.45
CA VAL A 78 11.83 -8.65 4.46
C VAL A 78 10.49 -9.13 4.99
N GLU A 79 9.42 -8.99 4.19
CA GLU A 79 8.05 -9.24 4.63
C GLU A 79 7.25 -9.89 3.51
N THR A 80 6.55 -10.99 3.84
CA THR A 80 5.64 -11.69 2.95
C THR A 80 4.22 -11.67 3.50
N GLY A 81 3.22 -11.71 2.62
CA GLY A 81 1.83 -11.97 2.97
C GLY A 81 1.43 -13.38 2.54
N PHE A 82 0.53 -13.97 3.28
CA PHE A 82 0.04 -15.32 3.01
C PHE A 82 -1.46 -15.44 3.29
N ASN A 83 -2.06 -16.47 2.73
CA ASN A 83 -3.46 -16.81 2.95
C ASN A 83 -3.56 -17.91 3.99
N VAL A 84 -4.23 -17.65 5.11
CA VAL A 84 -4.43 -18.64 6.19
C VAL A 84 -5.27 -19.82 5.71
N ASN A 85 -6.27 -19.56 4.87
CA ASN A 85 -7.22 -20.55 4.39
C ASN A 85 -6.62 -21.64 3.48
N ASN A 86 -5.44 -21.42 2.88
CA ASN A 86 -4.83 -22.39 1.96
C ASN A 86 -3.30 -22.48 2.05
N GLY A 87 -2.66 -21.63 2.88
CA GLY A 87 -1.20 -21.58 3.04
C GLY A 87 -0.44 -20.95 1.86
N GLY A 88 -1.13 -20.48 0.82
CA GLY A 88 -0.52 -19.84 -0.35
C GLY A 88 -0.04 -18.43 -0.08
N LEU A 89 0.83 -17.89 -0.95
CA LEU A 89 1.21 -16.49 -0.91
C LEU A 89 0.01 -15.60 -1.24
N PHE A 90 -0.08 -14.45 -0.58
CA PHE A 90 -1.12 -13.46 -0.83
C PHE A 90 -0.67 -12.51 -1.94
N ALA A 91 -1.58 -12.13 -2.81
CA ALA A 91 -1.45 -11.17 -3.92
C ALA A 91 -0.42 -11.55 -5.00
N ASP A 92 0.85 -11.71 -4.68
CA ASP A 92 1.91 -12.05 -5.64
C ASP A 92 2.49 -13.44 -5.33
N THR A 93 2.14 -14.42 -6.16
CA THR A 93 2.62 -15.80 -6.00
C THR A 93 4.03 -16.02 -6.56
N SER A 94 4.59 -15.05 -7.30
CA SER A 94 5.91 -15.13 -7.90
C SER A 94 7.02 -14.53 -7.03
N ALA A 95 6.67 -13.71 -6.03
CA ALA A 95 7.61 -13.01 -5.17
C ALA A 95 7.39 -13.35 -3.70
N LEU A 96 8.35 -14.05 -3.09
CA LEU A 96 8.25 -14.43 -1.67
C LEU A 96 8.10 -13.19 -0.76
N PHE A 97 8.89 -12.15 -0.96
CA PHE A 97 8.86 -10.94 -0.15
C PHE A 97 8.18 -9.77 -0.88
N TYR A 98 7.01 -10.02 -1.45
CA TYR A 98 6.30 -9.01 -2.25
C TYR A 98 5.87 -7.77 -1.45
N ARG A 99 5.75 -7.86 -0.11
CA ARG A 99 5.35 -6.75 0.74
C ARG A 99 6.49 -5.77 0.97
N GLN A 100 7.63 -6.25 1.47
CA GLN A 100 8.82 -5.46 1.68
C GLN A 100 10.07 -6.31 1.49
N ALA A 101 11.09 -5.75 0.87
CA ALA A 101 12.43 -6.33 0.73
C ALA A 101 13.43 -5.18 0.54
N TRP A 102 13.97 -4.67 1.63
CA TRP A 102 14.86 -3.51 1.61
C TRP A 102 15.96 -3.58 2.66
N VAL A 103 17.03 -2.84 2.38
CA VAL A 103 18.17 -2.60 3.27
C VAL A 103 18.45 -1.09 3.31
N GLY A 104 19.02 -0.60 4.40
CA GLY A 104 19.34 0.82 4.50
C GLY A 104 20.17 1.20 5.72
N LEU A 105 20.49 2.49 5.78
CA LEU A 105 21.20 3.12 6.87
C LEU A 105 20.29 4.15 7.56
N SER A 106 20.45 4.29 8.86
CA SER A 106 19.72 5.30 9.63
C SER A 106 20.61 5.93 10.72
N ASP A 107 20.41 7.22 10.97
CA ASP A 107 21.02 7.98 12.06
C ASP A 107 19.98 8.99 12.56
N ALA A 108 19.89 9.15 13.88
CA ALA A 108 18.89 10.04 14.48
C ALA A 108 19.06 11.53 14.09
N ARG A 109 20.26 11.93 13.67
CA ARG A 109 20.59 13.31 13.26
C ARG A 109 20.31 13.56 11.78
N TYR A 110 20.46 12.53 10.93
CA TYR A 110 20.45 12.67 9.48
C TYR A 110 19.25 11.96 8.81
N GLY A 111 18.48 11.16 9.57
CA GLY A 111 17.37 10.40 9.03
C GLY A 111 17.79 9.01 8.51
N SER A 112 17.07 8.50 7.52
CA SER A 112 17.35 7.20 6.95
C SER A 112 17.34 7.21 5.42
N LEU A 113 18.20 6.37 4.83
CA LEU A 113 18.25 6.07 3.41
C LEU A 113 18.07 4.57 3.22
N THR A 114 17.04 4.16 2.48
CA THR A 114 16.68 2.75 2.26
C THR A 114 16.57 2.44 0.78
N MET A 115 16.88 1.21 0.39
CA MET A 115 16.85 0.75 -1.00
C MET A 115 16.16 -0.61 -1.08
N GLY A 116 15.33 -0.80 -2.10
CA GLY A 116 14.60 -2.04 -2.37
C GLY A 116 13.10 -1.83 -2.54
N ARG A 117 12.32 -2.88 -2.28
CA ARG A 117 10.86 -2.82 -2.30
C ARG A 117 10.33 -2.40 -0.93
N GLN A 118 9.60 -1.30 -0.88
CA GLN A 118 9.16 -0.70 0.36
C GLN A 118 7.89 0.14 0.19
N TYR A 119 7.25 0.49 1.32
CA TYR A 119 6.09 1.38 1.31
C TYR A 119 6.46 2.77 0.81
N GLU A 120 5.59 3.30 -0.03
CA GLU A 120 5.70 4.64 -0.60
C GLU A 120 5.45 5.74 0.46
N PRO A 121 6.06 6.93 0.29
CA PRO A 121 5.74 8.10 1.11
C PRO A 121 4.25 8.45 1.13
N SER A 122 3.55 8.38 0.01
CA SER A 122 2.11 8.61 -0.11
C SER A 122 1.27 7.66 0.74
N PHE A 123 1.64 6.38 0.82
CA PHE A 123 0.98 5.40 1.70
C PHE A 123 1.15 5.78 3.17
N ARG A 124 2.34 6.29 3.56
CA ARG A 124 2.59 6.77 4.93
C ARG A 124 1.74 7.99 5.30
N VAL A 125 1.33 8.79 4.30
CA VAL A 125 0.41 9.91 4.49
C VAL A 125 -1.01 9.40 4.76
N VAL A 126 -1.50 8.48 3.97
CA VAL A 126 -2.89 7.99 4.02
C VAL A 126 -3.15 7.14 5.26
N CYS A 127 -2.27 6.17 5.55
CA CYS A 127 -2.50 5.11 6.53
C CYS A 127 -2.93 5.59 7.94
N PRO A 128 -2.35 6.65 8.54
CA PRO A 128 -2.79 7.16 9.84
C PRO A 128 -4.17 7.86 9.81
N ALA A 129 -4.61 8.31 8.65
CA ALA A 129 -5.84 9.05 8.46
C ALA A 129 -6.97 8.21 7.81
N ASP A 130 -6.72 6.95 7.48
CA ASP A 130 -7.75 5.97 7.13
C ASP A 130 -8.17 5.22 8.40
N PRO A 131 -9.47 5.22 8.79
CA PRO A 131 -9.98 4.47 9.94
C PRO A 131 -9.65 2.98 9.89
N PHE A 132 -9.63 2.37 8.70
CA PHE A 132 -9.27 0.98 8.45
C PHE A 132 -7.79 0.79 8.08
N ARG A 133 -6.96 1.85 8.23
CA ARG A 133 -5.50 1.85 8.09
C ARG A 133 -4.98 1.38 6.75
N ALA A 134 -5.70 1.71 5.68
CA ALA A 134 -5.40 1.29 4.31
C ALA A 134 -5.18 -0.24 4.21
N ASN A 135 -6.03 -0.99 4.91
CA ASN A 135 -5.99 -2.46 4.88
C ASN A 135 -6.21 -2.96 3.46
N GLU A 136 -5.34 -3.83 2.98
CA GLU A 136 -5.38 -4.39 1.63
C GLU A 136 -6.57 -5.32 1.37
N VAL A 137 -7.22 -5.81 2.43
CA VAL A 137 -8.31 -6.79 2.32
C VAL A 137 -9.67 -6.14 2.48
N LEU A 138 -9.85 -5.40 3.58
CA LEU A 138 -11.12 -4.72 3.88
C LEU A 138 -10.81 -3.28 4.33
N SER A 139 -10.84 -2.36 3.39
CA SER A 139 -10.91 -0.92 3.59
C SER A 139 -11.66 -0.33 2.41
N PRO A 140 -12.69 0.49 2.64
CA PRO A 140 -13.40 1.13 1.54
C PRO A 140 -12.50 2.10 0.78
N PHE A 141 -11.52 2.72 1.45
CA PHE A 141 -10.52 3.55 0.78
C PHE A 141 -9.64 2.72 -0.14
N SER A 142 -9.07 1.61 0.36
CA SER A 142 -8.24 0.70 -0.46
C SER A 142 -9.03 0.11 -1.62
N ALA A 143 -10.30 -0.26 -1.42
CA ALA A 143 -11.17 -0.75 -2.49
C ALA A 143 -11.31 0.27 -3.63
N ASN A 144 -11.42 1.56 -3.30
CA ASN A 144 -11.55 2.63 -4.28
C ASN A 144 -10.21 3.01 -4.94
N VAL A 145 -9.10 2.96 -4.20
CA VAL A 145 -7.75 3.23 -4.72
C VAL A 145 -7.27 2.11 -5.64
N LEU A 146 -7.47 0.85 -5.24
CA LEU A 146 -7.06 -0.33 -6.00
C LEU A 146 -7.99 -0.66 -7.16
N ALA A 147 -9.16 -0.03 -7.25
CA ALA A 147 -10.08 -0.24 -8.37
C ALA A 147 -9.41 0.22 -9.66
N ILE A 148 -9.04 -0.76 -10.49
CA ILE A 148 -8.51 -0.51 -11.81
C ILE A 148 -9.58 0.21 -12.63
N ASP A 149 -9.32 1.46 -12.95
CA ASP A 149 -10.12 2.15 -13.95
C ASP A 149 -9.67 1.67 -15.34
N ARG A 150 -10.30 0.61 -15.80
CA ARG A 150 -10.03 0.00 -17.13
C ARG A 150 -10.21 0.97 -18.28
N ASN A 151 -10.84 2.11 -18.02
CA ASN A 151 -11.12 3.12 -19.03
C ASN A 151 -10.00 4.16 -19.15
N THR A 152 -9.03 4.22 -18.25
CA THR A 152 -8.04 5.31 -18.24
C THR A 152 -6.76 5.01 -19.01
N LEU A 153 -6.41 3.75 -19.28
CA LEU A 153 -5.12 3.36 -19.88
C LEU A 153 -3.93 4.13 -19.26
N SER A 154 -3.99 4.37 -17.97
CA SER A 154 -2.99 5.13 -17.23
C SER A 154 -2.23 4.23 -16.26
N THR A 155 -0.99 4.62 -15.94
CA THR A 155 -0.24 4.01 -14.86
C THR A 155 -1.00 4.32 -13.57
N GLN A 156 -1.50 3.28 -12.91
CA GLN A 156 -2.29 3.45 -11.71
C GLN A 156 -1.41 3.35 -10.48
N TYR A 157 -1.83 4.04 -9.43
CA TYR A 157 -1.31 3.85 -8.10
C TYR A 157 -1.54 2.40 -7.69
N ASP A 158 -0.47 1.69 -7.39
CA ASP A 158 -0.53 0.30 -6.97
C ASP A 158 -0.73 0.16 -5.45
N SER A 159 -0.45 -1.00 -4.91
CA SER A 159 -0.65 -1.38 -3.50
C SER A 159 0.08 -0.51 -2.44
N GLY A 160 0.53 0.69 -2.77
CA GLY A 160 1.27 1.59 -1.89
C GLY A 160 2.70 1.15 -1.62
N ARG A 161 3.28 0.33 -2.52
CA ARG A 161 4.66 -0.15 -2.46
C ARG A 161 5.35 -0.01 -3.81
N ALA A 162 6.59 0.47 -3.78
CA ALA A 162 7.43 0.58 -4.97
C ALA A 162 8.59 -0.41 -4.91
N SER A 163 8.84 -1.12 -6.02
CA SER A 163 10.06 -1.89 -6.26
C SER A 163 11.17 -0.99 -6.83
N ASN A 164 12.41 -1.48 -6.78
CA ASN A 164 13.58 -0.78 -7.34
C ASN A 164 13.69 0.66 -6.85
N SER A 165 13.35 0.92 -5.59
CA SER A 165 13.24 2.26 -5.05
C SER A 165 14.42 2.63 -4.14
N ILE A 166 14.72 3.92 -4.11
CA ILE A 166 15.57 4.56 -3.12
C ILE A 166 14.69 5.57 -2.40
N MET A 167 14.68 5.53 -1.06
CA MET A 167 13.87 6.43 -0.24
C MET A 167 14.72 7.07 0.85
N TYR A 168 14.60 8.39 0.98
CA TYR A 168 15.09 9.15 2.11
C TYR A 168 13.91 9.53 3.03
N GLN A 169 14.12 9.42 4.33
CA GLN A 169 13.23 9.95 5.36
C GLN A 169 14.04 10.83 6.30
N SER A 170 13.59 12.06 6.53
CA SER A 170 14.22 12.98 7.49
C SER A 170 14.18 12.44 8.93
N PRO A 171 15.02 12.97 9.83
CA PRO A 171 14.79 12.84 11.26
C PRO A 171 13.40 13.38 11.64
N ASP A 172 12.98 13.10 12.88
CA ASP A 172 11.81 13.74 13.44
C ASP A 172 12.15 15.22 13.79
N LEU A 173 11.52 16.14 13.08
CA LEU A 173 11.69 17.58 13.22
C LEU A 173 10.57 18.15 14.10
N LYS A 174 10.47 17.68 15.35
CA LYS A 174 9.41 18.05 16.32
C LYS A 174 8.00 17.70 15.81
N GLY A 175 7.84 16.46 15.35
CA GLY A 175 6.62 15.93 14.79
C GLY A 175 6.51 16.04 13.27
N LEU A 176 7.31 16.90 12.61
CA LEU A 176 7.39 16.96 11.15
C LEU A 176 8.39 15.94 10.63
N LYS A 177 7.98 15.17 9.60
CA LYS A 177 8.84 14.27 8.83
C LYS A 177 8.68 14.53 7.35
N LEU A 178 9.78 14.52 6.62
CA LEU A 178 9.84 14.68 5.18
C LEU A 178 10.29 13.38 4.53
N TYR A 179 9.74 13.07 3.37
CA TYR A 179 10.03 11.85 2.62
C TYR A 179 10.28 12.17 1.17
N GLY A 180 11.25 11.50 0.57
CA GLY A 180 11.49 11.53 -0.86
C GLY A 180 11.84 10.14 -1.35
N MET A 181 11.16 9.65 -2.38
CA MET A 181 11.40 8.36 -3.00
C MET A 181 11.53 8.54 -4.51
N TYR A 182 12.45 7.82 -5.08
CA TYR A 182 12.52 7.59 -6.52
C TYR A 182 12.52 6.09 -6.78
N ALA A 183 11.57 5.62 -7.59
CA ALA A 183 11.51 4.24 -8.04
C ALA A 183 11.87 4.18 -9.53
N PHE A 184 12.83 3.31 -9.85
CA PHE A 184 13.24 3.05 -11.24
C PHE A 184 12.21 2.13 -11.91
N SER A 185 12.03 2.27 -13.21
CA SER A 185 11.14 1.41 -13.98
C SER A 185 11.48 -0.07 -13.74
N ALA A 186 10.47 -0.86 -13.53
CA ALA A 186 10.66 -2.29 -13.32
C ALA A 186 11.10 -2.95 -14.62
N THR A 187 12.18 -3.71 -14.56
CA THR A 187 12.62 -4.58 -15.67
C THR A 187 12.05 -6.00 -15.57
N VAL A 188 11.37 -6.30 -14.44
CA VAL A 188 10.78 -7.60 -14.15
C VAL A 188 9.26 -7.45 -14.17
N SER A 189 8.59 -8.30 -14.94
CA SER A 189 7.14 -8.37 -14.94
C SER A 189 6.63 -8.70 -13.53
N GLN A 190 5.69 -7.92 -13.05
CA GLN A 190 5.01 -8.17 -11.80
C GLN A 190 3.57 -8.62 -12.10
N PRO A 191 3.00 -9.53 -11.30
CA PRO A 191 1.66 -10.08 -11.59
C PRO A 191 0.51 -9.09 -11.36
N VAL A 192 0.75 -7.99 -10.65
CA VAL A 192 -0.24 -6.91 -10.45
C VAL A 192 0.31 -5.65 -11.08
N PRO A 193 -0.52 -4.88 -11.80
CA PRO A 193 -0.09 -4.06 -12.92
C PRO A 193 1.27 -3.42 -12.67
N ALA A 194 2.25 -3.90 -13.43
CA ALA A 194 3.60 -3.37 -13.37
C ALA A 194 3.52 -1.91 -13.80
N THR A 195 3.77 -1.04 -12.86
CA THR A 195 4.09 0.34 -13.20
C THR A 195 5.45 0.34 -13.86
N THR A 196 5.45 0.31 -15.17
CA THR A 196 6.69 0.18 -15.95
C THR A 196 7.45 1.50 -16.06
N GLY A 197 6.83 2.63 -15.65
CA GLY A 197 7.47 3.95 -15.64
C GLY A 197 8.25 4.23 -14.34
N ASN A 198 9.20 5.14 -14.42
CA ASN A 198 9.84 5.70 -13.22
C ASN A 198 8.81 6.46 -12.38
N MET A 199 9.01 6.50 -11.07
CA MET A 199 8.11 7.22 -10.16
C MET A 199 8.91 8.13 -9.21
N LEU A 200 8.48 9.38 -9.09
CA LEU A 200 8.86 10.27 -8.01
C LEU A 200 7.71 10.35 -7.01
N ASN A 201 8.01 10.15 -5.73
CA ASN A 201 7.02 10.26 -4.65
C ASN A 201 7.62 11.06 -3.50
N VAL A 202 7.02 12.20 -3.18
CA VAL A 202 7.46 13.06 -2.09
C VAL A 202 6.31 13.29 -1.11
N ALA A 203 6.62 13.37 0.17
CA ALA A 203 5.60 13.59 1.20
C ALA A 203 6.16 14.36 2.40
N ALA A 204 5.23 14.98 3.12
CA ALA A 204 5.45 15.56 4.43
C ALA A 204 4.32 15.12 5.38
N THR A 205 4.67 14.75 6.61
CA THR A 205 3.69 14.43 7.66
C THR A 205 4.01 15.17 8.92
N TYR A 206 2.98 15.62 9.63
CA TYR A 206 3.09 16.19 10.95
C TYR A 206 2.24 15.41 11.95
N SER A 207 2.79 15.13 13.12
CA SER A 207 2.08 14.49 14.23
C SER A 207 2.41 15.20 15.54
N GLY A 208 1.41 15.73 16.22
CA GLY A 208 1.59 16.41 17.49
C GLY A 208 0.25 16.85 18.09
N TYR A 209 0.17 16.89 19.41
CA TYR A 209 -0.99 17.42 20.16
C TYR A 209 -2.34 16.75 19.77
N GLY A 210 -2.33 15.45 19.44
CA GLY A 210 -3.53 14.74 18.98
C GLY A 210 -3.90 15.03 17.53
N PHE A 211 -3.16 15.87 16.82
CA PHE A 211 -3.36 16.23 15.43
C PHE A 211 -2.36 15.52 14.53
N TYR A 212 -2.85 15.05 13.39
CA TYR A 212 -2.07 14.53 12.29
C TYR A 212 -2.45 15.25 10.99
N ALA A 213 -1.45 15.62 10.21
CA ALA A 213 -1.63 16.13 8.85
C ALA A 213 -0.58 15.52 7.93
N GLY A 214 -0.94 15.24 6.71
CA GLY A 214 -0.03 14.73 5.70
C GLY A 214 -0.36 15.25 4.32
N LEU A 215 0.67 15.47 3.50
CA LEU A 215 0.57 15.81 2.09
C LEU A 215 1.53 14.94 1.31
N ALA A 216 1.11 14.45 0.15
CA ALA A 216 1.99 13.77 -0.78
C ALA A 216 1.73 14.18 -2.23
N TYR A 217 2.78 14.10 -3.02
CA TYR A 217 2.74 14.22 -4.46
C TYR A 217 3.45 13.02 -5.09
N VAL A 218 2.79 12.37 -6.03
CA VAL A 218 3.34 11.28 -6.81
C VAL A 218 3.29 11.64 -8.27
N ASN A 219 4.41 11.52 -8.96
CA ASN A 219 4.50 11.61 -10.42
C ASN A 219 4.98 10.26 -10.95
N GLN A 220 4.08 9.57 -11.60
CA GLN A 220 4.36 8.30 -12.25
C GLN A 220 4.45 8.50 -13.75
N HIS A 221 5.63 8.25 -14.31
CA HIS A 221 5.87 8.43 -15.72
C HIS A 221 5.11 7.41 -16.58
N PRO A 222 4.88 7.72 -17.87
CA PRO A 222 4.29 6.78 -18.83
C PRO A 222 5.02 5.44 -18.84
N GLY A 223 4.28 4.38 -19.00
CA GLY A 223 4.81 3.02 -19.02
C GLY A 223 4.24 2.19 -20.15
N GLN A 224 4.57 0.90 -20.13
CA GLN A 224 4.03 -0.08 -21.06
C GLN A 224 3.57 -1.30 -20.28
N GLU A 225 2.46 -1.88 -20.68
CA GLU A 225 1.94 -3.12 -20.10
C GLU A 225 1.70 -4.15 -21.20
N THR A 226 2.09 -5.40 -20.93
CA THR A 226 1.79 -6.53 -21.81
C THR A 226 0.58 -7.26 -21.27
N ILE A 227 -0.53 -7.22 -22.01
CA ILE A 227 -1.76 -7.92 -21.65
C ILE A 227 -1.75 -9.28 -22.35
N ALA A 228 -1.99 -10.35 -21.61
CA ALA A 228 -2.10 -11.69 -22.15
C ALA A 228 -3.19 -11.74 -23.24
N GLY A 229 -2.82 -12.24 -24.44
CA GLY A 229 -3.72 -12.32 -25.59
C GLY A 229 -3.67 -11.12 -26.55
N LEU A 230 -2.92 -10.06 -26.23
CA LEU A 230 -2.64 -8.98 -27.18
C LEU A 230 -1.23 -9.15 -27.79
N PRO A 231 -1.08 -8.93 -29.12
CA PRO A 231 0.20 -9.13 -29.81
C PRO A 231 1.25 -8.05 -29.50
N THR A 232 0.85 -6.93 -28.90
CA THR A 232 1.73 -5.79 -28.60
C THR A 232 1.46 -5.26 -27.20
N SER A 233 2.51 -4.70 -26.57
CA SER A 233 2.37 -3.97 -25.31
C SER A 233 1.52 -2.71 -25.51
N LEU A 234 0.68 -2.39 -24.52
CA LEU A 234 -0.06 -1.14 -24.47
C LEU A 234 0.78 -0.04 -23.82
N SER A 235 0.81 1.13 -24.43
CA SER A 235 1.35 2.33 -23.80
C SER A 235 0.36 2.88 -22.79
N LEU A 236 0.82 3.04 -21.54
CA LEU A 236 0.05 3.61 -20.44
C LEU A 236 0.41 5.08 -20.26
N LEU A 237 -0.59 5.91 -20.00
CA LEU A 237 -0.38 7.32 -19.66
C LEU A 237 0.29 7.43 -18.29
N GLY A 238 1.19 8.38 -18.13
CA GLY A 238 1.66 8.78 -16.80
C GLY A 238 0.54 9.41 -15.98
N THR A 239 0.71 9.43 -14.66
CA THR A 239 -0.26 10.02 -13.73
C THR A 239 0.41 10.89 -12.68
N GLU A 240 -0.30 11.92 -12.27
CA GLU A 240 0.04 12.74 -11.11
C GLU A 240 -1.00 12.53 -10.03
N HIS A 241 -0.55 12.30 -8.80
CA HIS A 241 -1.43 12.14 -7.65
C HIS A 241 -1.12 13.20 -6.60
N PHE A 242 -2.16 13.86 -6.12
CA PHE A 242 -2.11 14.81 -5.01
C PHE A 242 -2.91 14.23 -3.87
N ILE A 243 -2.30 14.06 -2.72
CA ILE A 243 -2.90 13.40 -1.56
C ILE A 243 -2.81 14.32 -0.35
N GLY A 244 -3.93 14.49 0.34
CA GLY A 244 -4.03 15.19 1.61
C GLY A 244 -4.70 14.32 2.65
N ALA A 245 -4.19 14.32 3.88
CA ALA A 245 -4.70 13.51 4.96
C ALA A 245 -4.72 14.31 6.26
N LEU A 246 -5.76 14.16 7.07
CA LEU A 246 -5.93 14.80 8.36
C LEU A 246 -6.50 13.81 9.36
N ALA A 247 -6.02 13.86 10.60
CA ALA A 247 -6.71 13.22 11.72
C ALA A 247 -6.63 14.09 12.96
N TYR A 248 -7.67 14.04 13.78
CA TYR A 248 -7.70 14.76 15.04
C TYR A 248 -8.39 13.96 16.14
N ARG A 249 -7.69 13.79 17.26
CA ARG A 249 -8.19 13.05 18.41
C ARG A 249 -8.85 13.98 19.41
N ILE A 250 -10.12 13.74 19.69
CA ILE A 250 -10.93 14.43 20.70
C ILE A 250 -11.42 13.39 21.71
N GLY A 251 -10.75 13.30 22.86
CA GLY A 251 -11.08 12.29 23.88
C GLY A 251 -10.93 10.88 23.34
N ILE A 252 -12.03 10.13 23.29
CA ILE A 252 -12.10 8.75 22.80
C ILE A 252 -12.28 8.65 21.27
N VAL A 253 -12.58 9.75 20.59
CA VAL A 253 -12.86 9.79 19.16
C VAL A 253 -11.64 10.30 18.41
N ASN A 254 -11.20 9.58 17.38
CA ASN A 254 -10.25 10.02 16.37
C ASN A 254 -11.00 10.25 15.06
N LEU A 255 -11.18 11.51 14.67
CA LEU A 255 -11.76 11.89 13.38
C LEU A 255 -10.68 11.80 12.31
N GLN A 256 -11.00 11.27 11.13
CA GLN A 256 -10.04 10.96 10.09
C GLN A 256 -10.59 11.35 8.73
N PHE A 257 -9.73 11.93 7.89
CA PHE A 257 -10.07 12.39 6.55
C PHE A 257 -8.91 12.17 5.59
N ASN A 258 -9.20 11.61 4.42
CA ASN A 258 -8.29 11.48 3.30
C ASN A 258 -8.91 12.09 2.04
N TYR A 259 -8.08 12.71 1.22
CA TYR A 259 -8.44 13.13 -0.11
C TYR A 259 -7.31 12.81 -1.08
N SER A 260 -7.65 12.14 -2.18
CA SER A 260 -6.73 11.86 -3.28
C SER A 260 -7.31 12.38 -4.59
N TYR A 261 -6.49 13.07 -5.36
CA TYR A 261 -6.81 13.53 -6.69
C TYR A 261 -5.75 13.03 -7.67
N ASN A 262 -6.19 12.29 -8.67
CA ASN A 262 -5.35 11.70 -9.70
C ASN A 262 -5.67 12.35 -11.04
N ARG A 263 -4.63 12.74 -11.77
CA ARG A 263 -4.73 13.28 -13.11
C ARG A 263 -3.84 12.47 -14.06
N ALA A 264 -4.45 11.87 -15.08
CA ALA A 264 -3.68 11.28 -16.16
C ALA A 264 -3.04 12.37 -17.02
N GLN A 265 -1.85 12.10 -17.55
CA GLN A 265 -1.20 12.97 -18.54
C GLN A 265 -1.99 12.97 -19.85
N ASP A 266 -1.86 14.03 -20.63
CA ASP A 266 -2.52 14.12 -21.92
C ASP A 266 -2.00 13.03 -22.87
N PRO A 267 -2.87 12.30 -23.55
CA PRO A 267 -2.48 11.27 -24.47
C PRO A 267 -1.78 11.86 -25.70
N ALA A 268 -0.73 11.20 -26.18
CA ALA A 268 -0.09 11.60 -27.44
C ALA A 268 -1.09 11.54 -28.60
N PRO A 269 -1.09 12.51 -29.52
CA PRO A 269 -1.96 12.50 -30.70
C PRO A 269 -1.84 11.19 -31.48
N GLY A 270 -2.97 10.61 -31.84
CA GLY A 270 -3.03 9.33 -32.58
C GLY A 270 -2.78 8.06 -31.75
N SER A 271 -2.54 8.18 -30.43
CA SER A 271 -2.46 7.01 -29.53
C SER A 271 -3.83 6.37 -29.28
N LEU A 272 -3.84 5.12 -28.85
CA LEU A 272 -5.07 4.42 -28.44
C LEU A 272 -5.81 5.19 -27.33
N ALA A 273 -5.07 5.72 -26.36
CA ALA A 273 -5.64 6.53 -25.28
C ALA A 273 -6.34 7.79 -25.79
N ALA A 274 -5.76 8.47 -26.79
CA ALA A 274 -6.40 9.62 -27.44
C ALA A 274 -7.69 9.24 -28.17
N HIS A 275 -7.69 8.12 -28.90
CA HIS A 275 -8.87 7.61 -29.61
C HIS A 275 -10.00 7.20 -28.67
N LEU A 276 -9.66 6.64 -27.50
CA LEU A 276 -10.63 6.20 -26.50
C LEU A 276 -11.08 7.34 -25.56
N GLY A 277 -10.46 8.52 -25.63
CA GLY A 277 -10.81 9.65 -24.76
C GLY A 277 -10.56 9.37 -23.27
N THR A 278 -9.52 8.61 -22.94
CA THR A 278 -9.30 8.03 -21.60
C THR A 278 -8.55 8.93 -20.60
N GLY A 279 -8.27 10.17 -20.95
CA GLY A 279 -7.55 11.14 -20.09
C GLY A 279 -8.41 11.73 -18.97
N HIS A 280 -9.02 10.91 -18.12
CA HIS A 280 -9.91 11.40 -17.06
C HIS A 280 -9.16 11.64 -15.74
N SER A 281 -9.64 12.61 -14.95
CA SER A 281 -9.20 12.75 -13.56
C SER A 281 -10.12 11.96 -12.62
N LEU A 282 -9.53 11.45 -11.56
CA LEU A 282 -10.18 10.66 -10.52
C LEU A 282 -9.99 11.37 -9.16
N SER A 283 -11.05 11.51 -8.39
CA SER A 283 -10.95 11.92 -6.98
C SER A 283 -11.56 10.87 -6.06
N ILE A 284 -10.92 10.70 -4.90
CA ILE A 284 -11.39 9.84 -3.81
C ILE A 284 -11.37 10.70 -2.55
N ALA A 285 -12.50 10.83 -1.88
CA ALA A 285 -12.63 11.49 -0.59
C ALA A 285 -13.13 10.47 0.45
N GLU A 286 -12.48 10.42 1.59
CA GLU A 286 -12.85 9.58 2.73
C GLU A 286 -13.07 10.45 3.96
N LEU A 287 -14.12 10.15 4.71
CA LEU A 287 -14.36 10.68 6.04
C LEU A 287 -14.74 9.52 6.97
N GLY A 288 -14.12 9.49 8.14
CA GLY A 288 -14.43 8.46 9.10
C GLY A 288 -13.98 8.79 10.52
N ALA A 289 -14.19 7.84 11.41
CA ALA A 289 -13.83 7.95 12.80
C ALA A 289 -13.50 6.59 13.41
N THR A 290 -12.56 6.60 14.34
CA THR A 290 -12.29 5.49 15.27
C THR A 290 -12.66 5.94 16.67
N ILE A 291 -13.55 5.20 17.34
CA ILE A 291 -14.06 5.48 18.69
C ILE A 291 -13.55 4.39 19.62
N GLN A 292 -12.67 4.76 20.56
CA GLN A 292 -12.22 3.84 21.61
C GLN A 292 -13.26 3.83 22.74
N ALA A 293 -14.29 2.99 22.60
CA ALA A 293 -15.42 2.94 23.52
C ALA A 293 -15.02 2.47 24.92
N THR A 294 -14.14 1.45 24.99
CA THR A 294 -13.50 0.95 26.22
C THR A 294 -12.01 0.69 25.96
N PRO A 295 -11.17 0.36 26.94
CA PRO A 295 -9.80 -0.08 26.67
C PRO A 295 -9.69 -1.31 25.77
N ALA A 296 -10.73 -2.15 25.72
CA ALA A 296 -10.78 -3.36 24.90
C ALA A 296 -11.57 -3.20 23.59
N ASP A 297 -12.49 -2.22 23.52
CA ASP A 297 -13.45 -2.12 22.42
C ASP A 297 -13.22 -0.86 21.59
N ALA A 298 -13.11 -1.03 20.29
CA ALA A 298 -13.07 0.06 19.32
C ALA A 298 -14.18 -0.08 18.27
N ILE A 299 -14.80 1.03 17.91
CA ILE A 299 -15.77 1.13 16.83
C ILE A 299 -15.16 2.00 15.75
N THR A 300 -15.17 1.53 14.51
CA THR A 300 -14.62 2.21 13.36
C THR A 300 -15.68 2.40 12.29
N ILE A 301 -15.77 3.59 11.73
CA ILE A 301 -16.70 3.91 10.63
C ILE A 301 -15.98 4.73 9.57
N ALA A 302 -16.23 4.41 8.30
CA ALA A 302 -15.74 5.19 7.17
C ALA A 302 -16.78 5.27 6.05
N GLY A 303 -16.82 6.42 5.40
CA GLY A 303 -17.51 6.64 4.13
C GLY A 303 -16.52 7.16 3.10
N VAL A 304 -16.55 6.58 1.90
CA VAL A 304 -15.66 6.93 0.79
C VAL A 304 -16.51 7.27 -0.43
N GLN A 305 -16.14 8.35 -1.09
CA GLN A 305 -16.74 8.75 -2.37
C GLN A 305 -15.64 8.79 -3.43
N ARG A 306 -15.76 7.94 -4.45
CA ARG A 306 -14.97 7.98 -5.66
C ARG A 306 -15.74 8.66 -6.78
N ASN A 307 -15.08 9.54 -7.54
CA ASN A 307 -15.64 10.17 -8.72
C ASN A 307 -14.62 10.18 -9.86
N VAL A 308 -15.04 9.76 -11.05
CA VAL A 308 -14.27 9.87 -12.29
C VAL A 308 -14.88 11.00 -13.13
N ARG A 309 -14.09 12.04 -13.38
CA ARG A 309 -14.55 13.19 -14.15
C ARG A 309 -14.66 12.82 -15.64
N GLY A 310 -15.78 13.13 -16.25
CA GLY A 310 -16.04 12.90 -17.68
C GLY A 310 -16.71 11.56 -17.99
N ALA A 311 -16.69 10.59 -17.08
CA ALA A 311 -17.31 9.27 -17.28
C ALA A 311 -18.67 9.11 -16.56
N HIS A 312 -19.10 10.07 -15.74
CA HIS A 312 -20.25 9.98 -14.83
C HIS A 312 -20.18 8.78 -13.86
N ASP A 313 -18.98 8.27 -13.63
CA ASP A 313 -18.75 7.15 -12.75
C ASP A 313 -18.48 7.61 -11.35
N ASN A 314 -19.25 7.08 -10.41
CA ASN A 314 -18.99 7.29 -9.00
C ASN A 314 -19.28 6.02 -8.19
N ALA A 315 -18.61 5.88 -7.06
CA ALA A 315 -18.78 4.71 -6.20
C ALA A 315 -18.75 5.14 -4.72
N PRO A 316 -19.91 5.47 -4.12
CA PRO A 316 -20.03 5.60 -2.68
C PRO A 316 -19.81 4.24 -2.02
N SER A 317 -18.98 4.21 -0.97
CA SER A 317 -18.65 3.02 -0.21
C SER A 317 -18.69 3.34 1.29
N PHE A 318 -19.13 2.37 2.09
CA PHE A 318 -19.22 2.51 3.55
C PHE A 318 -18.70 1.26 4.22
N GLU A 319 -18.09 1.43 5.39
CA GLU A 319 -17.73 0.32 6.27
C GLU A 319 -17.95 0.71 7.75
N LEU A 320 -18.44 -0.26 8.51
CA LEU A 320 -18.54 -0.25 9.96
C LEU A 320 -17.73 -1.42 10.50
N GLY A 321 -16.89 -1.16 11.49
CA GLY A 321 -16.09 -2.15 12.19
C GLY A 321 -16.27 -2.09 13.69
N VAL A 322 -16.21 -3.25 14.33
CA VAL A 322 -16.09 -3.39 15.79
C VAL A 322 -14.92 -4.33 16.06
N ASP A 323 -14.00 -3.91 16.92
CA ASP A 323 -12.87 -4.71 17.38
C ASP A 323 -12.96 -4.89 18.89
N HIS A 324 -12.79 -6.14 19.37
CA HIS A 324 -12.68 -6.49 20.78
C HIS A 324 -11.33 -7.14 21.06
N SER A 325 -10.49 -6.47 21.85
CA SER A 325 -9.17 -6.96 22.23
C SER A 325 -9.28 -7.93 23.40
N ILE A 326 -9.06 -9.23 23.14
CA ILE A 326 -8.96 -10.24 24.19
C ILE A 326 -7.64 -10.13 24.95
N SER A 327 -6.57 -9.71 24.23
CA SER A 327 -5.25 -9.47 24.79
C SER A 327 -4.53 -8.40 23.97
N GLN A 328 -3.29 -8.05 24.34
CA GLN A 328 -2.44 -7.14 23.55
C GLN A 328 -2.12 -7.67 22.14
N ARG A 329 -2.23 -8.97 21.91
CA ARG A 329 -1.88 -9.64 20.65
C ARG A 329 -3.07 -10.27 19.93
N THR A 330 -4.19 -10.46 20.60
CA THR A 330 -5.35 -11.18 20.04
C THR A 330 -6.60 -10.32 20.12
N SER A 331 -7.28 -10.18 19.00
CA SER A 331 -8.57 -9.49 18.93
C SER A 331 -9.58 -10.27 18.08
N LEU A 332 -10.84 -10.16 18.45
CA LEU A 332 -11.99 -10.50 17.61
C LEU A 332 -12.46 -9.25 16.89
N TYR A 333 -13.03 -9.42 15.71
CA TYR A 333 -13.59 -8.29 14.99
C TYR A 333 -14.86 -8.67 14.21
N MET A 334 -15.68 -7.66 13.93
CA MET A 334 -16.78 -7.71 12.98
C MET A 334 -16.66 -6.53 12.02
N ARG A 335 -16.98 -6.75 10.74
CA ARG A 335 -17.04 -5.72 9.71
C ARG A 335 -18.33 -5.87 8.92
N ALA A 336 -18.89 -4.73 8.52
CA ALA A 336 -19.99 -4.67 7.57
C ALA A 336 -19.70 -3.55 6.57
N GLY A 337 -19.72 -3.89 5.29
CA GLY A 337 -19.34 -2.98 4.22
C GLY A 337 -20.36 -2.96 3.08
N TYR A 338 -20.44 -1.82 2.40
CA TYR A 338 -21.30 -1.60 1.26
C TYR A 338 -20.56 -0.78 0.18
N ILE A 339 -20.63 -1.22 -1.07
CA ILE A 339 -20.17 -0.48 -2.24
C ILE A 339 -21.34 -0.37 -3.23
N LYS A 340 -21.58 0.83 -3.73
CA LYS A 340 -22.53 1.07 -4.82
C LYS A 340 -21.80 1.65 -6.02
N ASN A 341 -21.76 0.90 -7.12
CA ASN A 341 -21.26 1.42 -8.38
C ASN A 341 -22.40 2.17 -9.12
N ASN A 342 -22.09 3.32 -9.68
CA ASN A 342 -22.99 4.07 -10.55
C ASN A 342 -22.29 4.30 -11.90
N GLY A 343 -23.07 4.44 -12.98
CA GLY A 343 -22.51 4.54 -14.33
C GLY A 343 -21.78 3.27 -14.75
N THR A 344 -20.57 3.43 -15.23
CA THR A 344 -19.69 2.33 -15.64
C THR A 344 -18.66 1.93 -14.57
N ALA A 345 -18.78 2.47 -13.35
CA ALA A 345 -17.90 2.16 -12.23
C ALA A 345 -17.91 0.65 -11.89
N THR A 346 -16.75 0.12 -11.54
CA THR A 346 -16.51 -1.29 -11.23
C THR A 346 -15.69 -1.47 -9.96
N VAL A 347 -15.86 -0.60 -8.98
CA VAL A 347 -15.21 -0.71 -7.66
C VAL A 347 -15.72 -1.99 -6.97
N SER A 348 -14.81 -2.75 -6.39
CA SER A 348 -15.12 -3.96 -5.63
C SER A 348 -14.24 -4.08 -4.39
N TRP A 349 -14.71 -4.83 -3.40
CA TRP A 349 -13.85 -5.23 -2.30
C TRP A 349 -12.61 -5.95 -2.84
N PRO A 350 -11.41 -5.73 -2.27
CA PRO A 350 -10.20 -6.40 -2.70
C PRO A 350 -10.37 -7.92 -2.79
N GLY A 351 -9.88 -8.52 -3.88
CA GLY A 351 -10.04 -9.95 -4.12
C GLY A 351 -11.44 -10.40 -4.57
N VAL A 352 -12.37 -9.46 -4.80
CA VAL A 352 -13.70 -9.74 -5.34
C VAL A 352 -13.79 -9.24 -6.78
N THR A 353 -14.18 -10.13 -7.69
CA THR A 353 -14.41 -9.77 -9.10
C THR A 353 -15.78 -9.16 -9.26
N VAL A 354 -15.86 -7.96 -9.81
CA VAL A 354 -17.12 -7.33 -10.21
C VAL A 354 -17.61 -7.97 -11.50
N THR A 355 -18.87 -8.39 -11.52
CA THR A 355 -19.46 -9.10 -12.68
C THR A 355 -19.94 -8.14 -13.76
N ALA A 356 -20.41 -6.95 -13.40
CA ALA A 356 -20.93 -5.94 -14.33
C ALA A 356 -20.77 -4.52 -13.76
N PRO A 357 -20.70 -3.48 -14.61
CA PRO A 357 -20.83 -2.09 -14.20
C PRO A 357 -22.12 -1.84 -13.44
N GLY A 358 -22.09 -0.92 -12.47
CA GLY A 358 -23.27 -0.59 -11.67
C GLY A 358 -23.61 -1.60 -10.57
N THR A 359 -22.83 -2.65 -10.39
CA THR A 359 -23.05 -3.68 -9.36
C THR A 359 -22.97 -3.09 -7.94
N LYS A 360 -23.88 -3.53 -7.07
CA LYS A 360 -23.83 -3.27 -5.64
C LYS A 360 -23.18 -4.45 -4.93
N GLN A 361 -22.40 -4.16 -3.89
CA GLN A 361 -21.81 -5.19 -3.04
C GLN A 361 -22.15 -4.94 -1.58
N VAL A 362 -22.53 -6.00 -0.88
CA VAL A 362 -22.70 -6.03 0.59
C VAL A 362 -21.77 -7.08 1.14
N LEU A 363 -21.00 -6.71 2.13
CA LEU A 363 -20.06 -7.60 2.82
C LEU A 363 -20.35 -7.58 4.30
N ALA A 364 -20.32 -8.76 4.93
CA ALA A 364 -20.28 -8.89 6.37
C ALA A 364 -19.28 -9.97 6.76
N THR A 365 -18.47 -9.72 7.79
CA THR A 365 -17.46 -10.67 8.24
C THR A 365 -17.29 -10.64 9.74
N VAL A 366 -16.95 -11.80 10.31
CA VAL A 366 -16.50 -11.97 11.69
C VAL A 366 -15.19 -12.75 11.67
N GLY A 367 -14.21 -12.32 12.46
CA GLY A 367 -12.90 -12.93 12.42
C GLY A 367 -12.09 -12.70 13.68
N MET A 368 -10.88 -13.24 13.63
CA MET A 368 -9.89 -13.16 14.69
C MET A 368 -8.51 -12.81 14.11
N THR A 369 -7.83 -11.93 14.82
CA THR A 369 -6.45 -11.55 14.52
C THR A 369 -5.53 -11.92 15.68
N HIS A 370 -4.38 -12.53 15.37
CA HIS A 370 -3.31 -12.77 16.34
C HIS A 370 -1.98 -12.21 15.83
N ARG A 371 -1.26 -11.47 16.70
CA ARG A 371 0.06 -10.88 16.41
C ARG A 371 1.15 -11.55 17.25
N PHE A 372 2.30 -11.78 16.67
CA PHE A 372 3.45 -12.40 17.35
C PHE A 372 4.76 -11.67 17.05
#